data_48cc3a25b3e3acc0b2a192ed19f57934
#
_entry.id   48cc3a25b3e3acc0b2a192ed19f57934
#
_cell.length_a   1.000
_cell.length_b   1.000
_cell.length_c   1.000
_cell.angle_alpha   90.00
_cell.angle_beta   90.00
_cell.angle_gamma   90.00
#
_symmetry.space_group_name_H-M   'P 1'
#
loop_
_entity.id
_entity.type
_entity.pdbx_description
1 polymer ?
#
loop_
_entity_poly.entity_id
_entity_poly.type
_entity_poly.pdbx_seq_one_letter_code
_entity_poly.pdbx_strand_id
1 'polypeptide(L)'
;DFVEFASNSADKILENNIKIITNAGGVNPYACAERIKSISNDELKIAVVEGDNIIDKIDDYIDSGMKFNNLDNGKDILDIRDNICSANIYIDSFVVAEALKHNPNIVLGGRITDPGLVVGPCLHEFGWDKKDYNKIAAATVAGHILECGAQCTGGNHTRWWEVDSFVDIGYPIVSISDSALFDIHKDPKSGGLINKLTVTEQLLYEMGDPRRYLSPDVTVDFTSINLEDINNNKVSVSNVKGMAPTDTYKVAVNYISGYKANGKLTVTAPYAKEKATKIGQVIIDRLKSNGVIFD
;
A
#
# COMPACT_ATOMS: atom_id res chain seq x y z
N ASP A 1 -11.53 1.87 11.16
CA ASP A 1 -10.32 2.50 10.62
C ASP A 1 -9.08 2.13 11.45
N PHE A 2 -7.88 2.57 11.05
CA PHE A 2 -6.64 2.24 11.75
C PHE A 2 -6.60 2.82 13.19
N VAL A 3 -7.14 4.00 13.39
CA VAL A 3 -7.19 4.67 14.71
C VAL A 3 -8.00 3.83 15.69
N GLU A 4 -9.16 3.36 15.26
CA GLU A 4 -10.02 2.49 16.08
C GLU A 4 -9.36 1.13 16.37
N PHE A 5 -8.73 0.54 15.34
CA PHE A 5 -7.99 -0.71 15.52
C PHE A 5 -6.86 -0.55 16.56
N ALA A 6 -6.02 0.48 16.44
CA ALA A 6 -4.91 0.72 17.35
C ALA A 6 -5.39 0.94 18.80
N SER A 7 -6.48 1.70 18.96
CA SER A 7 -7.06 1.97 20.27
C SER A 7 -7.66 0.70 20.93
N ASN A 8 -8.42 -0.08 20.16
CA ASN A 8 -9.05 -1.31 20.66
C ASN A 8 -8.03 -2.42 20.95
N SER A 9 -6.82 -2.30 20.39
CA SER A 9 -5.74 -3.28 20.56
C SER A 9 -4.63 -2.80 21.48
N ALA A 10 -4.75 -1.62 22.10
CA ALA A 10 -3.69 -0.98 22.90
C ALA A 10 -3.13 -1.91 23.99
N ASP A 11 -4.00 -2.52 24.80
CA ASP A 11 -3.58 -3.45 25.85
C ASP A 11 -2.77 -4.61 25.29
N LYS A 12 -3.23 -5.23 24.19
CA LYS A 12 -2.53 -6.36 23.54
C LYS A 12 -1.19 -5.95 22.97
N ILE A 13 -1.09 -4.75 22.41
CA ILE A 13 0.15 -4.18 21.86
C ILE A 13 1.17 -4.02 22.99
N LEU A 14 0.75 -3.45 24.12
CA LEU A 14 1.61 -3.23 25.29
C LEU A 14 2.02 -4.54 25.98
N GLU A 15 1.07 -5.40 26.32
CA GLU A 15 1.30 -6.66 27.00
C GLU A 15 2.24 -7.60 26.24
N ASN A 16 2.13 -7.64 24.91
CA ASN A 16 2.90 -8.55 24.08
C ASN A 16 4.09 -7.87 23.38
N ASN A 17 4.36 -6.60 23.70
CA ASN A 17 5.43 -5.79 23.07
C ASN A 17 5.38 -5.83 21.52
N ILE A 18 4.16 -5.75 20.97
CA ILE A 18 3.94 -5.76 19.51
C ILE A 18 4.42 -4.43 18.92
N LYS A 19 5.07 -4.50 17.77
CA LYS A 19 5.44 -3.36 16.95
C LYS A 19 4.53 -3.27 15.74
N ILE A 20 3.89 -2.14 15.54
CA ILE A 20 3.07 -1.85 14.36
C ILE A 20 3.79 -0.85 13.50
N ILE A 21 4.02 -1.20 12.24
CA ILE A 21 4.60 -0.32 11.24
C ILE A 21 3.56 -0.11 10.16
N THR A 22 3.22 1.15 9.87
CA THR A 22 2.11 1.45 8.97
C THR A 22 2.27 2.79 8.27
N ASN A 23 1.72 2.90 7.06
CA ASN A 23 1.56 4.13 6.29
C ASN A 23 0.13 4.72 6.39
N ALA A 24 -0.64 4.28 7.40
CA ALA A 24 -2.02 4.74 7.64
C ALA A 24 -2.11 6.25 8.02
N GLY A 25 -1.00 6.92 8.24
CA GLY A 25 -0.95 8.38 8.44
C GLY A 25 -1.40 9.17 7.20
N GLY A 26 -1.34 8.56 6.02
CA GLY A 26 -1.80 9.16 4.77
C GLY A 26 -1.09 10.50 4.48
N VAL A 27 -1.87 11.56 4.30
CA VAL A 27 -1.33 12.91 4.04
C VAL A 27 -1.11 13.75 5.32
N ASN A 28 -1.50 13.23 6.47
CA ASN A 28 -1.35 13.93 7.76
C ASN A 28 -1.09 12.93 8.91
N PRO A 29 0.12 12.36 8.99
CA PRO A 29 0.47 11.38 10.02
C PRO A 29 0.40 11.94 11.44
N TYR A 30 0.65 13.24 11.64
CA TYR A 30 0.52 13.88 12.96
C TYR A 30 -0.92 13.85 13.48
N ALA A 31 -1.89 14.26 12.66
CA ALA A 31 -3.29 14.25 13.08
C ALA A 31 -3.76 12.82 13.41
N CYS A 32 -3.26 11.84 12.65
CA CYS A 32 -3.53 10.44 12.93
C CYS A 32 -2.94 10.01 14.28
N ALA A 33 -1.68 10.34 14.55
CA ALA A 33 -1.02 10.02 15.81
C ALA A 33 -1.72 10.68 17.03
N GLU A 34 -2.05 11.97 16.95
CA GLU A 34 -2.79 12.67 17.99
C GLU A 34 -4.17 12.03 18.24
N ARG A 35 -4.83 11.59 17.19
CA ARG A 35 -6.11 10.91 17.33
C ARG A 35 -5.97 9.56 18.04
N ILE A 36 -4.95 8.77 17.69
CA ILE A 36 -4.66 7.49 18.38
C ILE A 36 -4.40 7.76 19.87
N LYS A 37 -3.51 8.69 20.20
CA LYS A 37 -3.19 9.05 21.58
C LYS A 37 -4.43 9.48 22.38
N SER A 38 -5.27 10.34 21.80
CA SER A 38 -6.47 10.84 22.47
C SER A 38 -7.48 9.73 22.85
N ILE A 39 -7.45 8.59 22.15
CA ILE A 39 -8.37 7.47 22.37
C ILE A 39 -7.72 6.39 23.23
N SER A 40 -6.40 6.18 23.11
CA SER A 40 -5.64 5.18 23.88
C SER A 40 -5.09 5.69 25.22
N ASN A 41 -5.63 6.79 25.75
CA ASN A 41 -5.19 7.43 26.99
C ASN A 41 -3.67 7.73 27.04
N ASP A 42 -3.06 7.99 25.88
CA ASP A 42 -1.64 8.33 25.71
C ASP A 42 -0.65 7.22 26.16
N GLU A 43 -1.08 5.99 26.22
CA GLU A 43 -0.25 4.86 26.67
C GLU A 43 0.68 4.33 25.57
N LEU A 44 0.29 4.49 24.28
CA LEU A 44 1.06 4.02 23.15
C LEU A 44 2.15 5.01 22.75
N LYS A 45 3.40 4.54 22.69
CA LYS A 45 4.52 5.31 22.15
C LYS A 45 4.51 5.27 20.64
N ILE A 46 4.27 6.42 20.00
CA ILE A 46 4.15 6.54 18.54
C ILE A 46 5.35 7.35 18.00
N ALA A 47 6.06 6.77 17.05
CA ALA A 47 7.04 7.48 16.22
C ALA A 47 6.37 7.89 14.92
N VAL A 48 6.40 9.19 14.59
CA VAL A 48 5.88 9.72 13.33
C VAL A 48 7.02 9.91 12.35
N VAL A 49 6.84 9.39 11.14
CA VAL A 49 7.77 9.55 10.01
C VAL A 49 7.19 10.59 9.06
N GLU A 50 7.97 11.60 8.75
CA GLU A 50 7.62 12.74 7.90
C GLU A 50 8.63 12.97 6.79
N GLY A 51 8.34 13.96 5.93
CA GLY A 51 9.23 14.42 4.86
C GLY A 51 8.78 14.00 3.46
N ASP A 52 7.71 13.20 3.36
CA ASP A 52 7.11 12.78 2.10
C ASP A 52 6.25 13.87 1.44
N ASN A 53 5.64 14.76 2.23
CA ASN A 53 4.80 15.84 1.71
C ASN A 53 5.65 16.97 1.13
N ILE A 54 5.47 17.23 -0.18
CA ILE A 54 6.20 18.25 -0.92
C ILE A 54 5.30 19.31 -1.55
N ILE A 55 4.02 19.37 -1.17
CA ILE A 55 3.04 20.26 -1.83
C ILE A 55 3.49 21.72 -1.83
N ASP A 56 4.04 22.20 -0.71
CA ASP A 56 4.51 23.57 -0.56
C ASP A 56 5.88 23.84 -1.22
N LYS A 57 6.54 22.79 -1.74
CA LYS A 57 7.86 22.84 -2.37
C LYS A 57 7.83 22.60 -3.88
N ILE A 58 6.67 22.27 -4.43
CA ILE A 58 6.55 21.90 -5.86
C ILE A 58 7.08 23.02 -6.75
N ASP A 59 6.70 24.28 -6.49
CA ASP A 59 7.11 25.42 -7.30
C ASP A 59 8.61 25.63 -7.22
N ASP A 60 9.19 25.56 -6.02
CA ASP A 60 10.64 25.67 -5.84
C ASP A 60 11.41 24.59 -6.62
N TYR A 61 10.88 23.36 -6.65
CA TYR A 61 11.48 22.28 -7.41
C TYR A 61 11.35 22.50 -8.93
N ILE A 62 10.20 22.98 -9.41
CA ILE A 62 10.00 23.31 -10.82
C ILE A 62 10.95 24.46 -11.23
N ASP A 63 11.05 25.50 -10.41
CA ASP A 63 11.93 26.64 -10.65
C ASP A 63 13.42 26.24 -10.64
N SER A 64 13.78 25.21 -9.88
CA SER A 64 15.12 24.61 -9.90
C SER A 64 15.41 23.75 -11.14
N GLY A 65 14.42 23.56 -12.03
CA GLY A 65 14.52 22.78 -13.26
C GLY A 65 14.14 21.31 -13.12
N MET A 66 13.58 20.88 -11.99
CA MET A 66 13.04 19.53 -11.85
C MET A 66 11.79 19.35 -12.72
N LYS A 67 11.67 18.18 -13.33
CA LYS A 67 10.52 17.81 -14.17
C LYS A 67 9.65 16.80 -13.46
N PHE A 68 8.35 17.07 -13.43
CA PHE A 68 7.33 16.18 -12.88
C PHE A 68 6.40 15.72 -13.99
N ASN A 69 6.90 14.82 -14.83
CA ASN A 69 6.09 14.27 -15.91
C ASN A 69 5.26 13.09 -15.40
N ASN A 70 3.99 13.06 -15.78
CA ASN A 70 3.13 11.93 -15.53
C ASN A 70 3.71 10.66 -16.17
N LEU A 71 3.85 9.59 -15.39
CA LEU A 71 4.50 8.35 -15.83
C LEU A 71 3.73 7.61 -16.93
N ASP A 72 2.40 7.78 -16.99
CA ASP A 72 1.54 7.05 -17.93
C ASP A 72 1.42 7.76 -19.28
N ASN A 73 1.33 9.09 -19.28
CA ASN A 73 1.00 9.86 -20.47
C ASN A 73 2.02 10.97 -20.83
N GLY A 74 3.04 11.16 -19.99
CA GLY A 74 4.11 12.14 -20.21
C GLY A 74 3.73 13.62 -20.03
N LYS A 75 2.49 13.92 -19.62
CA LYS A 75 2.04 15.31 -19.42
C LYS A 75 2.79 15.97 -18.26
N ASP A 76 3.02 17.27 -18.40
CA ASP A 76 3.66 18.07 -17.37
C ASP A 76 2.71 18.33 -16.19
N ILE A 77 3.26 18.41 -14.97
CA ILE A 77 2.51 18.77 -13.77
C ILE A 77 1.89 20.17 -13.87
N LEU A 78 2.47 21.06 -14.67
CA LEU A 78 1.95 22.41 -14.90
C LEU A 78 0.53 22.42 -15.48
N ASP A 79 0.14 21.38 -16.23
CA ASP A 79 -1.22 21.23 -16.78
C ASP A 79 -2.29 21.09 -15.69
N ILE A 80 -1.91 20.69 -14.48
CA ILE A 80 -2.82 20.41 -13.35
C ILE A 80 -2.48 21.23 -12.09
N ARG A 81 -1.47 22.10 -12.16
CA ARG A 81 -0.85 22.77 -11.00
C ARG A 81 -1.86 23.43 -10.05
N ASP A 82 -2.82 24.16 -10.59
CA ASP A 82 -3.82 24.93 -9.82
C ASP A 82 -4.85 24.02 -9.11
N ASN A 83 -4.94 22.77 -9.52
CA ASN A 83 -5.91 21.80 -8.99
C ASN A 83 -5.29 20.79 -8.03
N ILE A 84 -3.98 20.87 -7.77
CA ILE A 84 -3.28 19.92 -6.91
C ILE A 84 -3.75 20.07 -5.47
N CYS A 85 -4.13 18.95 -4.85
CA CYS A 85 -4.59 18.87 -3.46
C CYS A 85 -3.54 18.25 -2.53
N SER A 86 -2.72 17.34 -3.04
CA SER A 86 -1.60 16.75 -2.29
C SER A 86 -0.50 16.27 -3.23
N ALA A 87 0.73 16.28 -2.76
CA ALA A 87 1.88 15.73 -3.45
C ALA A 87 2.84 15.11 -2.44
N ASN A 88 3.05 13.79 -2.56
CA ASN A 88 3.84 13.03 -1.61
C ASN A 88 4.85 12.15 -2.34
N ILE A 89 6.10 12.18 -1.90
CA ILE A 89 7.18 11.31 -2.38
C ILE A 89 7.02 9.93 -1.75
N TYR A 90 7.23 8.87 -2.50
CA TYR A 90 7.43 7.54 -1.93
C TYR A 90 8.83 7.48 -1.31
N ILE A 91 8.88 7.55 0.03
CA ILE A 91 10.14 7.56 0.79
C ILE A 91 10.64 6.15 1.08
N ASP A 92 11.95 6.05 1.30
CA ASP A 92 12.63 4.81 1.62
C ASP A 92 12.35 4.29 3.04
N SER A 93 12.76 3.06 3.29
CA SER A 93 12.50 2.35 4.54
C SER A 93 13.55 2.60 5.62
N PHE A 94 14.65 3.26 5.30
CA PHE A 94 15.71 3.54 6.28
C PHE A 94 15.20 4.46 7.39
N VAL A 95 14.25 5.34 7.07
CA VAL A 95 13.57 6.19 8.07
C VAL A 95 12.75 5.38 9.08
N VAL A 96 12.17 4.26 8.65
CA VAL A 96 11.46 3.32 9.55
C VAL A 96 12.44 2.63 10.49
N ALA A 97 13.57 2.16 9.96
CA ALA A 97 14.62 1.55 10.76
C ALA A 97 15.17 2.55 11.81
N GLU A 98 15.33 3.82 11.44
CA GLU A 98 15.74 4.87 12.37
C GLU A 98 14.69 5.12 13.46
N ALA A 99 13.42 5.21 13.08
CA ALA A 99 12.31 5.38 14.02
C ALA A 99 12.24 4.24 15.05
N LEU A 100 12.50 3.00 14.64
CA LEU A 100 12.48 1.81 15.50
C LEU A 100 13.56 1.85 16.60
N LYS A 101 14.68 2.56 16.41
CA LYS A 101 15.71 2.75 17.45
C LYS A 101 15.18 3.43 18.70
N HIS A 102 14.12 4.20 18.59
CA HIS A 102 13.45 4.83 19.72
C HIS A 102 12.48 3.92 20.46
N ASN A 103 12.41 2.64 20.09
CA ASN A 103 11.53 1.63 20.67
C ASN A 103 10.04 2.08 20.78
N PRO A 104 9.40 2.53 19.68
CA PRO A 104 7.99 2.86 19.69
C PRO A 104 7.12 1.59 19.70
N ASN A 105 5.84 1.73 20.07
CA ASN A 105 4.83 0.71 19.82
C ASN A 105 4.32 0.79 18.37
N ILE A 106 4.19 2.01 17.84
CA ILE A 106 3.72 2.26 16.48
C ILE A 106 4.72 3.16 15.76
N VAL A 107 5.15 2.76 14.56
CA VAL A 107 5.79 3.65 13.58
C VAL A 107 4.73 4.03 12.56
N LEU A 108 4.38 5.29 12.51
CA LEU A 108 3.32 5.83 11.68
C LEU A 108 3.90 6.78 10.64
N GLY A 109 3.79 6.43 9.38
CA GLY A 109 4.23 7.27 8.27
C GLY A 109 3.11 7.69 7.34
N GLY A 110 3.44 8.61 6.42
CA GLY A 110 2.62 8.98 5.28
C GLY A 110 2.88 8.03 4.10
N ARG A 111 3.60 8.49 3.08
CA ARG A 111 3.84 7.74 1.84
C ARG A 111 5.14 6.90 1.91
N ILE A 112 5.24 6.04 2.92
CA ILE A 112 6.23 4.95 2.91
C ILE A 112 5.73 3.90 1.93
N THR A 113 6.62 3.30 1.13
CA THR A 113 6.21 2.20 0.23
C THR A 113 5.67 1.01 1.03
N ASP A 114 4.66 0.33 0.51
CA ASP A 114 4.04 -0.79 1.21
C ASP A 114 5.08 -1.89 1.53
N PRO A 115 5.94 -2.33 0.61
CA PRO A 115 7.03 -3.24 0.95
C PRO A 115 8.01 -2.69 1.98
N GLY A 116 8.16 -1.38 2.04
CA GLY A 116 9.03 -0.69 3.00
C GLY A 116 8.63 -0.90 4.45
N LEU A 117 7.37 -1.19 4.71
CA LEU A 117 6.87 -1.52 6.05
C LEU A 117 7.47 -2.84 6.59
N VAL A 118 8.01 -3.69 5.73
CA VAL A 118 8.77 -4.91 6.09
C VAL A 118 10.27 -4.70 6.01
N VAL A 119 10.75 -3.96 5.02
CA VAL A 119 12.18 -3.66 4.86
C VAL A 119 12.73 -2.91 6.08
N GLY A 120 12.02 -1.88 6.56
CA GLY A 120 12.45 -1.09 7.71
C GLY A 120 12.71 -1.91 8.98
N PRO A 121 11.77 -2.75 9.43
CA PRO A 121 12.00 -3.68 10.54
C PRO A 121 13.17 -4.63 10.33
N CYS A 122 13.33 -5.20 9.12
CA CYS A 122 14.46 -6.08 8.82
C CYS A 122 15.81 -5.35 8.92
N LEU A 123 15.88 -4.13 8.41
CA LEU A 123 17.08 -3.27 8.54
C LEU A 123 17.42 -3.01 10.01
N HIS A 124 16.41 -2.73 10.83
CA HIS A 124 16.59 -2.46 12.26
C HIS A 124 17.03 -3.71 13.02
N GLU A 125 16.35 -4.83 12.83
CA GLU A 125 16.56 -6.06 13.59
C GLU A 125 17.87 -6.74 13.25
N PHE A 126 18.23 -6.79 11.95
CA PHE A 126 19.39 -7.52 11.47
C PHE A 126 20.62 -6.63 11.22
N GLY A 127 20.48 -5.32 11.30
CA GLY A 127 21.57 -4.38 11.07
C GLY A 127 22.16 -4.44 9.66
N TRP A 128 21.34 -4.75 8.65
CA TRP A 128 21.82 -4.84 7.27
C TRP A 128 22.35 -3.52 6.74
N ASP A 129 23.41 -3.59 5.92
CA ASP A 129 23.94 -2.41 5.24
C ASP A 129 23.04 -1.95 4.10
N LYS A 130 23.05 -0.64 3.82
CA LYS A 130 22.30 -0.03 2.70
C LYS A 130 22.64 -0.61 1.32
N LYS A 131 23.77 -1.32 1.20
CA LYS A 131 24.23 -1.98 -0.02
C LYS A 131 24.00 -3.48 -0.04
N ASP A 132 23.39 -4.03 0.99
CA ASP A 132 22.99 -5.45 1.03
C ASP A 132 21.77 -5.70 0.12
N TYR A 133 21.89 -5.30 -1.16
CA TYR A 133 20.76 -5.23 -2.09
C TYR A 133 19.97 -6.53 -2.19
N ASN A 134 20.59 -7.70 -2.13
CA ASN A 134 19.87 -8.96 -2.16
C ASN A 134 19.03 -9.19 -0.90
N LYS A 135 19.51 -8.78 0.26
CA LYS A 135 18.78 -8.89 1.53
C LYS A 135 17.59 -7.90 1.55
N ILE A 136 17.84 -6.65 1.15
CA ILE A 136 16.79 -5.63 1.03
C ILE A 136 15.73 -6.05 0.00
N ALA A 137 16.15 -6.62 -1.13
CA ALA A 137 15.24 -7.15 -2.14
C ALA A 137 14.36 -8.28 -1.58
N ALA A 138 14.92 -9.19 -0.79
CA ALA A 138 14.14 -10.27 -0.16
C ALA A 138 13.08 -9.71 0.80
N ALA A 139 13.42 -8.72 1.64
CA ALA A 139 12.46 -8.05 2.50
C ALA A 139 11.41 -7.26 1.68
N THR A 140 11.80 -6.66 0.54
CA THR A 140 10.87 -6.00 -0.39
C THR A 140 9.87 -7.00 -0.98
N VAL A 141 10.34 -8.18 -1.40
CA VAL A 141 9.46 -9.26 -1.90
C VAL A 141 8.52 -9.75 -0.80
N ALA A 142 9.04 -9.94 0.43
CA ALA A 142 8.21 -10.30 1.57
C ALA A 142 7.11 -9.26 1.84
N GLY A 143 7.44 -7.98 1.78
CA GLY A 143 6.48 -6.88 1.92
C GLY A 143 5.43 -6.86 0.82
N HIS A 144 5.83 -7.03 -0.44
CA HIS A 144 4.91 -7.14 -1.58
C HIS A 144 3.93 -8.32 -1.45
N ILE A 145 4.35 -9.41 -0.84
CA ILE A 145 3.49 -10.56 -0.56
C ILE A 145 2.48 -10.27 0.55
N LEU A 146 2.89 -9.50 1.56
CA LEU A 146 2.04 -9.20 2.73
C LEU A 146 1.02 -8.09 2.48
N GLU A 147 1.30 -7.13 1.61
CA GLU A 147 0.55 -5.86 1.48
C GLU A 147 -0.94 -6.04 1.21
N CYS A 148 -1.32 -7.01 0.38
CA CYS A 148 -2.71 -7.26 0.01
C CYS A 148 -3.43 -8.25 0.96
N GLY A 149 -2.85 -8.58 2.10
CA GLY A 149 -3.46 -9.39 3.13
C GLY A 149 -4.02 -10.71 2.61
N ALA A 150 -5.32 -10.91 2.75
CA ALA A 150 -6.02 -12.14 2.38
C ALA A 150 -5.91 -12.55 0.90
N GLN A 151 -5.43 -11.67 0.02
CA GLN A 151 -5.20 -12.01 -1.39
C GLN A 151 -4.17 -13.14 -1.53
N CYS A 152 -3.05 -13.07 -0.80
CA CYS A 152 -2.03 -14.10 -0.78
C CYS A 152 -2.52 -15.43 -0.16
N THR A 153 -3.47 -15.37 0.77
CA THR A 153 -4.09 -16.56 1.37
C THR A 153 -5.28 -17.12 0.59
N GLY A 154 -5.36 -16.78 -0.68
CA GLY A 154 -6.34 -17.34 -1.61
C GLY A 154 -7.59 -16.50 -1.86
N GLY A 155 -7.69 -15.30 -1.26
CA GLY A 155 -8.84 -14.41 -1.43
C GLY A 155 -9.08 -13.96 -2.87
N ASN A 156 -8.05 -13.98 -3.71
CA ASN A 156 -8.12 -13.67 -5.13
C ASN A 156 -7.55 -14.79 -6.01
N HIS A 157 -7.50 -16.03 -5.49
CA HIS A 157 -6.91 -17.17 -6.19
C HIS A 157 -7.76 -17.58 -7.40
N THR A 158 -7.12 -17.73 -8.56
CA THR A 158 -7.79 -18.17 -9.79
C THR A 158 -8.52 -19.50 -9.61
N ARG A 159 -7.92 -20.42 -8.84
CA ARG A 159 -8.53 -21.70 -8.47
C ARG A 159 -9.23 -21.60 -7.11
N TRP A 160 -10.15 -20.65 -6.98
CA TRP A 160 -10.86 -20.38 -5.73
C TRP A 160 -11.51 -21.60 -5.08
N TRP A 161 -11.86 -22.64 -5.86
CA TRP A 161 -12.44 -23.89 -5.36
C TRP A 161 -11.45 -24.77 -4.59
N GLU A 162 -10.14 -24.49 -4.64
CA GLU A 162 -9.11 -25.17 -3.85
C GLU A 162 -8.97 -24.57 -2.44
N VAL A 163 -9.62 -23.43 -2.19
CA VAL A 163 -9.63 -22.78 -0.89
C VAL A 163 -10.74 -23.36 -0.03
N ASP A 164 -10.38 -24.04 1.06
CA ASP A 164 -11.32 -24.76 1.92
C ASP A 164 -12.39 -23.84 2.53
N SER A 165 -12.00 -22.62 2.94
CA SER A 165 -12.92 -21.66 3.55
C SER A 165 -12.47 -20.22 3.29
N PHE A 166 -13.41 -19.37 2.88
CA PHE A 166 -13.26 -17.91 2.83
C PHE A 166 -13.78 -17.23 4.11
N VAL A 167 -14.48 -17.97 4.96
CA VAL A 167 -14.86 -17.51 6.27
C VAL A 167 -13.61 -17.54 7.14
N ASP A 168 -13.24 -16.42 7.70
CA ASP A 168 -12.04 -16.31 8.53
C ASP A 168 -10.75 -16.70 7.78
N ILE A 169 -10.63 -16.19 6.56
CA ILE A 169 -9.56 -16.56 5.60
C ILE A 169 -8.13 -16.37 6.15
N GLY A 170 -7.95 -15.43 7.10
CA GLY A 170 -6.65 -15.08 7.67
C GLY A 170 -5.75 -14.29 6.71
N TYR A 171 -4.64 -13.82 7.24
CA TYR A 171 -3.61 -13.09 6.50
C TYR A 171 -2.31 -13.88 6.44
N PRO A 172 -1.45 -13.61 5.44
CA PRO A 172 -0.13 -14.24 5.38
C PRO A 172 0.74 -13.74 6.53
N ILE A 173 1.61 -14.64 6.99
CA ILE A 173 2.65 -14.39 7.97
C ILE A 173 3.98 -14.71 7.31
N VAL A 174 4.96 -13.83 7.43
CA VAL A 174 6.33 -14.06 6.96
C VAL A 174 7.26 -14.28 8.13
N SER A 175 8.06 -15.34 8.07
CA SER A 175 9.19 -15.59 8.96
C SER A 175 10.47 -15.38 8.16
N ILE A 176 11.21 -14.30 8.42
CA ILE A 176 12.45 -13.94 7.75
C ILE A 176 13.64 -14.07 8.69
N SER A 177 14.79 -14.49 8.18
CA SER A 177 16.06 -14.61 8.90
C SER A 177 17.07 -13.55 8.49
N ASP A 178 18.16 -13.37 9.25
CA ASP A 178 19.29 -12.48 8.89
C ASP A 178 19.90 -12.79 7.52
N SER A 179 19.88 -14.07 7.11
CA SER A 179 20.33 -14.46 5.77
C SER A 179 19.37 -14.06 4.65
N ALA A 180 18.26 -13.40 4.99
CA ALA A 180 17.17 -13.00 4.08
C ALA A 180 16.44 -14.18 3.39
N LEU A 181 16.61 -15.40 3.89
CA LEU A 181 15.71 -16.50 3.55
C LEU A 181 14.43 -16.34 4.35
N PHE A 182 13.30 -16.58 3.71
CA PHE A 182 12.02 -16.43 4.39
C PHE A 182 10.98 -17.45 3.94
N ASP A 183 10.06 -17.73 4.84
CA ASP A 183 8.90 -18.58 4.63
C ASP A 183 7.62 -17.78 4.78
N ILE A 184 6.61 -18.13 3.99
CA ILE A 184 5.27 -17.59 4.05
C ILE A 184 4.35 -18.68 4.59
N HIS A 185 3.56 -18.36 5.60
CA HIS A 185 2.59 -19.26 6.20
C HIS A 185 1.35 -18.47 6.69
N LYS A 186 0.40 -19.14 7.30
CA LYS A 186 -0.78 -18.52 7.92
C LYS A 186 -1.08 -19.13 9.28
N ASP A 187 -1.98 -18.53 10.04
CA ASP A 187 -2.49 -19.17 11.26
C ASP A 187 -3.15 -20.51 10.87
N PRO A 188 -2.74 -21.63 11.47
CA PRO A 188 -3.30 -22.94 11.18
C PRO A 188 -4.79 -23.07 11.48
N LYS A 189 -5.35 -22.18 12.32
CA LYS A 189 -6.77 -22.14 12.66
C LYS A 189 -7.61 -21.33 11.69
N SER A 190 -6.98 -20.48 10.85
CA SER A 190 -7.69 -19.69 9.84
C SER A 190 -8.05 -20.53 8.62
N GLY A 191 -9.08 -20.09 7.89
CA GLY A 191 -9.35 -20.55 6.52
C GLY A 191 -8.25 -20.15 5.55
N GLY A 192 -8.56 -20.10 4.27
CA GLY A 192 -7.59 -19.73 3.25
C GLY A 192 -6.63 -20.85 2.87
N LEU A 193 -5.77 -20.56 1.89
CA LEU A 193 -4.79 -21.49 1.33
C LEU A 193 -3.50 -20.74 1.03
N ILE A 194 -2.36 -21.27 1.49
CA ILE A 194 -1.05 -20.84 1.04
C ILE A 194 -0.34 -22.00 0.35
N ASN A 195 -0.02 -21.80 -0.92
CA ASN A 195 0.80 -22.69 -1.71
C ASN A 195 1.58 -21.86 -2.75
N LYS A 196 2.43 -22.54 -3.50
CA LYS A 196 3.22 -21.89 -4.56
C LYS A 196 2.37 -21.09 -5.56
N LEU A 197 1.15 -21.53 -5.88
CA LEU A 197 0.29 -20.85 -6.85
C LEU A 197 -0.29 -19.55 -6.26
N THR A 198 -0.83 -19.57 -5.03
CA THR A 198 -1.38 -18.38 -4.39
C THR A 198 -0.30 -17.30 -4.17
N VAL A 199 0.91 -17.70 -3.79
CA VAL A 199 2.07 -16.80 -3.66
C VAL A 199 2.50 -16.27 -5.03
N THR A 200 2.53 -17.12 -6.07
CA THR A 200 2.85 -16.66 -7.44
C THR A 200 1.86 -15.62 -7.93
N GLU A 201 0.56 -15.82 -7.72
CA GLU A 201 -0.46 -14.84 -8.12
C GLU A 201 -0.28 -13.50 -7.40
N GLN A 202 0.09 -13.52 -6.11
CA GLN A 202 0.41 -12.30 -5.38
C GLN A 202 1.67 -11.62 -5.91
N LEU A 203 2.71 -12.38 -6.25
CA LEU A 203 3.93 -11.82 -6.83
C LEU A 203 3.71 -11.16 -8.20
N LEU A 204 2.72 -11.63 -8.96
CA LEU A 204 2.37 -11.08 -10.28
C LEU A 204 1.39 -9.89 -10.18
N TYR A 205 0.82 -9.66 -9.01
CA TYR A 205 -0.13 -8.58 -8.81
C TYR A 205 0.55 -7.21 -8.90
N GLU A 206 -0.04 -6.27 -9.63
CA GLU A 206 0.51 -4.92 -9.88
C GLU A 206 1.94 -4.92 -10.44
N MET A 207 2.33 -5.99 -11.14
CA MET A 207 3.67 -6.14 -11.69
C MET A 207 3.81 -5.44 -13.03
N GLY A 208 4.77 -4.51 -13.13
CA GLY A 208 5.24 -3.94 -14.39
C GLY A 208 6.29 -4.82 -15.07
N ASP A 209 7.53 -4.33 -15.24
CA ASP A 209 8.65 -5.18 -15.71
C ASP A 209 9.19 -6.02 -14.54
N PRO A 210 9.00 -7.33 -14.54
CA PRO A 210 9.42 -8.19 -13.43
C PRO A 210 10.94 -8.24 -13.24
N ARG A 211 11.72 -7.83 -14.24
CA ARG A 211 13.20 -7.74 -14.13
C ARG A 211 13.64 -6.48 -13.40
N ARG A 212 12.75 -5.52 -13.22
CA ARG A 212 13.04 -4.21 -12.66
C ARG A 212 11.88 -3.66 -11.86
N TYR A 213 11.53 -4.34 -10.77
CA TYR A 213 10.59 -3.80 -9.80
C TYR A 213 11.29 -2.68 -9.01
N LEU A 214 10.86 -1.45 -9.23
CA LEU A 214 11.50 -0.25 -8.67
C LEU A 214 10.91 0.09 -7.31
N SER A 215 11.78 0.24 -6.32
CA SER A 215 11.46 0.76 -5.00
C SER A 215 12.51 1.82 -4.61
N PRO A 216 12.23 2.74 -3.69
CA PRO A 216 13.22 3.68 -3.19
C PRO A 216 14.43 3.00 -2.52
N ASP A 217 14.25 1.80 -2.01
CA ASP A 217 15.28 1.05 -1.28
C ASP A 217 16.18 0.21 -2.19
N VAL A 218 15.59 -0.35 -3.25
CA VAL A 218 16.24 -1.35 -4.09
C VAL A 218 15.48 -1.56 -5.40
N THR A 219 16.17 -1.95 -6.45
CA THR A 219 15.56 -2.51 -7.67
C THR A 219 15.59 -4.03 -7.59
N VAL A 220 14.43 -4.70 -7.68
CA VAL A 220 14.33 -6.16 -7.52
C VAL A 220 14.11 -6.86 -8.85
N ASP A 221 14.80 -7.99 -9.04
CA ASP A 221 14.55 -8.94 -10.13
C ASP A 221 13.65 -10.09 -9.63
N PHE A 222 12.36 -10.02 -9.98
CA PHE A 222 11.37 -11.04 -9.63
C PHE A 222 11.51 -12.33 -10.46
N THR A 223 12.22 -12.28 -11.59
CA THR A 223 12.37 -13.47 -12.47
C THR A 223 13.30 -14.53 -11.90
N SER A 224 14.12 -14.15 -10.92
CA SER A 224 15.05 -15.05 -10.25
C SER A 224 14.46 -15.76 -9.04
N ILE A 225 13.30 -15.37 -8.56
CA ILE A 225 12.68 -15.88 -7.33
C ILE A 225 12.35 -17.36 -7.47
N ASN A 226 12.75 -18.14 -6.46
CA ASN A 226 12.38 -19.54 -6.34
C ASN A 226 11.38 -19.74 -5.21
N LEU A 227 10.28 -20.44 -5.52
CA LEU A 227 9.21 -20.78 -4.58
C LEU A 227 9.13 -22.29 -4.43
N GLU A 228 9.09 -22.77 -3.19
CA GLU A 228 8.99 -24.18 -2.86
C GLU A 228 7.95 -24.43 -1.78
N ASP A 229 6.98 -25.30 -2.07
CA ASP A 229 6.04 -25.78 -1.06
C ASP A 229 6.79 -26.68 -0.07
N ILE A 230 6.95 -26.24 1.19
CA ILE A 230 7.63 -27.04 2.23
C ILE A 230 6.66 -28.05 2.83
N ASN A 231 5.45 -27.60 3.13
CA ASN A 231 4.38 -28.41 3.67
C ASN A 231 3.02 -27.70 3.44
N ASN A 232 1.95 -28.25 4.01
CA ASN A 232 0.63 -27.67 3.89
C ASN A 232 0.60 -26.23 4.44
N ASN A 233 0.17 -25.28 3.62
CA ASN A 233 0.09 -23.85 3.95
C ASN A 233 1.42 -23.20 4.35
N LYS A 234 2.54 -23.67 3.76
CA LYS A 234 3.86 -23.07 3.97
C LYS A 234 4.71 -23.11 2.71
N VAL A 235 5.17 -21.95 2.25
CA VAL A 235 6.00 -21.77 1.06
C VAL A 235 7.32 -21.10 1.47
N SER A 236 8.46 -21.66 1.02
CA SER A 236 9.76 -21.01 1.13
C SER A 236 10.05 -20.16 -0.08
N VAL A 237 10.68 -19.01 0.17
CA VAL A 237 11.14 -18.07 -0.87
C VAL A 237 12.64 -17.89 -0.80
N SER A 238 13.29 -18.06 -1.94
CA SER A 238 14.74 -17.97 -2.05
C SER A 238 15.20 -17.37 -3.38
N ASN A 239 16.51 -17.16 -3.51
CA ASN A 239 17.16 -16.66 -4.72
C ASN A 239 16.64 -15.30 -5.21
N VAL A 240 16.21 -14.43 -4.28
CA VAL A 240 15.84 -13.05 -4.61
C VAL A 240 17.09 -12.24 -4.95
N LYS A 241 17.05 -11.48 -6.02
CA LYS A 241 18.15 -10.63 -6.49
C LYS A 241 17.77 -9.16 -6.44
N GLY A 242 18.69 -8.35 -5.90
CA GLY A 242 18.56 -6.90 -5.80
C GLY A 242 19.70 -6.17 -6.47
N MET A 243 19.41 -4.99 -6.97
CA MET A 243 20.35 -4.02 -7.54
C MET A 243 20.15 -2.68 -6.84
N ALA A 244 21.10 -1.76 -7.02
CA ALA A 244 20.96 -0.40 -6.50
C ALA A 244 19.60 0.22 -6.90
N PRO A 245 18.98 1.02 -6.03
CA PRO A 245 17.77 1.77 -6.38
C PRO A 245 18.07 2.79 -7.49
N THR A 246 17.01 3.38 -8.04
CA THR A 246 17.14 4.53 -8.96
C THR A 246 17.56 5.77 -8.19
N ASP A 247 18.09 6.76 -8.89
CA ASP A 247 18.44 8.09 -8.36
C ASP A 247 17.26 9.08 -8.34
N THR A 248 16.04 8.57 -8.60
CA THR A 248 14.80 9.35 -8.66
C THR A 248 13.75 8.75 -7.75
N TYR A 249 12.84 9.58 -7.27
CA TYR A 249 11.67 9.18 -6.48
C TYR A 249 10.39 9.31 -7.28
N LYS A 250 9.47 8.39 -7.06
CA LYS A 250 8.09 8.52 -7.54
C LYS A 250 7.33 9.49 -6.62
N VAL A 251 6.57 10.40 -7.22
CA VAL A 251 5.68 11.32 -6.51
C VAL A 251 4.23 10.97 -6.82
N ALA A 252 3.43 10.77 -5.77
CA ALA A 252 1.99 10.64 -5.89
C ALA A 252 1.36 12.04 -5.80
N VAL A 253 0.68 12.46 -6.87
CA VAL A 253 0.00 13.75 -6.94
C VAL A 253 -1.50 13.52 -7.07
N ASN A 254 -2.28 14.10 -6.15
CA ASN A 254 -3.73 14.11 -6.25
C ASN A 254 -4.21 15.50 -6.63
N TYR A 255 -5.14 15.57 -7.58
CA TYR A 255 -5.70 16.82 -8.04
C TYR A 255 -7.20 16.68 -8.33
N ILE A 256 -7.90 17.79 -8.26
CA ILE A 256 -9.32 17.86 -8.62
C ILE A 256 -9.44 17.87 -10.15
N SER A 257 -9.93 16.79 -10.72
CA SER A 257 -10.20 16.69 -12.17
C SER A 257 -11.65 17.01 -12.53
N GLY A 258 -12.54 17.08 -11.53
CA GLY A 258 -13.96 17.33 -11.71
C GLY A 258 -14.81 16.70 -10.64
N TYR A 259 -16.09 16.57 -10.91
CA TYR A 259 -17.08 16.02 -9.99
C TYR A 259 -17.82 14.86 -10.65
N LYS A 260 -18.13 13.83 -9.88
CA LYS A 260 -18.99 12.73 -10.32
C LYS A 260 -20.27 12.76 -9.52
N ALA A 261 -21.41 12.87 -10.20
CA ALA A 261 -22.73 12.75 -9.59
C ALA A 261 -23.44 11.47 -10.06
N ASN A 262 -24.01 10.73 -9.12
CA ASN A 262 -24.85 9.57 -9.40
C ASN A 262 -26.25 9.83 -8.84
N GLY A 263 -27.28 9.71 -9.70
CA GLY A 263 -28.69 9.77 -9.31
C GLY A 263 -29.38 8.46 -9.63
N LYS A 264 -30.23 7.97 -8.73
CA LYS A 264 -31.10 6.81 -8.97
C LYS A 264 -32.55 7.24 -8.82
N LEU A 265 -33.35 6.99 -9.87
CA LEU A 265 -34.79 7.25 -9.86
C LEU A 265 -35.53 5.95 -10.10
N THR A 266 -36.49 5.63 -9.22
CA THR A 266 -37.38 4.47 -9.41
C THR A 266 -38.65 4.93 -10.08
N VAL A 267 -39.03 4.28 -11.18
CA VAL A 267 -40.24 4.56 -11.94
C VAL A 267 -41.14 3.33 -11.93
N THR A 268 -42.41 3.52 -11.58
CA THR A 268 -43.39 2.45 -11.44
C THR A 268 -44.29 2.30 -12.67
N ALA A 269 -44.90 1.14 -12.80
CA ALA A 269 -45.95 0.84 -13.80
C ALA A 269 -47.13 1.82 -13.68
N PRO A 270 -47.97 1.98 -14.75
CA PRO A 270 -47.82 1.41 -16.09
C PRO A 270 -46.76 2.17 -16.91
N TYR A 271 -46.26 1.55 -17.97
CA TYR A 271 -45.28 2.14 -18.92
C TYR A 271 -43.97 2.60 -18.27
N ALA A 272 -43.43 1.80 -17.32
CA ALA A 272 -42.26 2.17 -16.53
C ALA A 272 -41.02 2.45 -17.42
N LYS A 273 -40.80 1.69 -18.48
CA LYS A 273 -39.68 1.87 -19.41
C LYS A 273 -39.77 3.20 -20.14
N GLU A 274 -40.94 3.50 -20.73
CA GLU A 274 -41.17 4.74 -21.49
C GLU A 274 -41.07 5.98 -20.60
N LYS A 275 -41.63 5.89 -19.39
CA LYS A 275 -41.50 6.95 -18.39
C LYS A 275 -40.05 7.18 -17.98
N ALA A 276 -39.28 6.10 -17.70
CA ALA A 276 -37.88 6.20 -17.31
C ALA A 276 -37.06 6.86 -18.43
N THR A 277 -37.27 6.45 -19.69
CA THR A 277 -36.62 7.07 -20.84
C THR A 277 -36.93 8.57 -20.94
N LYS A 278 -38.20 8.93 -20.81
CA LYS A 278 -38.63 10.34 -20.89
C LYS A 278 -38.05 11.19 -19.75
N ILE A 279 -38.07 10.67 -18.52
CA ILE A 279 -37.52 11.35 -17.36
C ILE A 279 -36.00 11.52 -17.50
N GLY A 280 -35.28 10.46 -17.94
CA GLY A 280 -33.85 10.55 -18.20
C GLY A 280 -33.50 11.65 -19.20
N GLN A 281 -34.23 11.72 -20.32
CA GLN A 281 -34.05 12.80 -21.30
C GLN A 281 -34.30 14.19 -20.71
N VAL A 282 -35.38 14.35 -19.93
CA VAL A 282 -35.70 15.64 -19.27
C VAL A 282 -34.61 16.08 -18.32
N ILE A 283 -34.01 15.13 -17.56
CA ILE A 283 -32.91 15.44 -16.64
C ILE A 283 -31.70 15.94 -17.44
N ILE A 284 -31.30 15.19 -18.49
CA ILE A 284 -30.17 15.55 -19.33
C ILE A 284 -30.35 16.92 -20.00
N ASP A 285 -31.52 17.15 -20.59
CA ASP A 285 -31.81 18.42 -21.26
C ASP A 285 -31.78 19.60 -20.26
N ARG A 286 -32.28 19.40 -19.04
CA ARG A 286 -32.21 20.39 -17.97
C ARG A 286 -30.79 20.68 -17.51
N LEU A 287 -29.97 19.65 -17.34
CA LEU A 287 -28.56 19.83 -16.97
C LEU A 287 -27.83 20.65 -18.05
N LYS A 288 -28.01 20.28 -19.33
CA LYS A 288 -27.43 21.03 -20.46
C LYS A 288 -27.91 22.47 -20.51
N SER A 289 -29.22 22.74 -20.32
CA SER A 289 -29.76 24.09 -20.32
C SER A 289 -29.26 24.97 -19.17
N ASN A 290 -28.78 24.35 -18.08
CA ASN A 290 -28.13 25.03 -16.96
C ASN A 290 -26.58 25.08 -17.10
N GLY A 291 -26.03 24.75 -18.27
CA GLY A 291 -24.61 24.89 -18.57
C GLY A 291 -23.74 23.79 -17.97
N VAL A 292 -24.35 22.69 -17.48
CA VAL A 292 -23.56 21.54 -16.99
C VAL A 292 -22.95 20.81 -18.20
N ILE A 293 -21.62 20.73 -18.21
CA ILE A 293 -20.85 19.97 -19.20
C ILE A 293 -20.52 18.61 -18.54
N PHE A 294 -20.82 17.53 -19.22
CA PHE A 294 -20.52 16.16 -18.77
C PHE A 294 -20.22 15.26 -19.98
N ASP A 295 -19.42 14.24 -19.73
CA ASP A 295 -19.03 13.22 -20.71
C ASP A 295 -20.16 12.21 -20.98
#